data_91dbfbca870eaf192877286f84bad37e
#
_entry.id   91dbfbca870eaf192877286f84bad37e
#
_cell.length_a   1.000
_cell.length_b   1.000
_cell.length_c   1.000
_cell.angle_alpha   90.00
_cell.angle_beta   90.00
_cell.angle_gamma   90.00
#
_symmetry.space_group_name_H-M   'P 1'
#
loop_
_entity.id
_entity.type
_entity.pdbx_description
1 polymer ?
#
loop_
_entity_poly.entity_id
_entity_poly.type
_entity_poly.pdbx_seq_one_letter_code
_entity_poly.pdbx_strand_id
1 'polypeptide(L)'
;PYNLANKTGGEQVENTANSYVISAPGYYRIPLVYGNAIKNGNTNESAYKTSNTGTNILSNFKDHNEQLITSPWITETNSGANKPNGAKLVWADESGLVETSSIGVNNSYLFFRVPKDKIKNGNAVIAATKDGVVVWSWHLWFTEANVLKTTKVTNFQKKDYHFTNENLGWKYTKWETTTYSAPRKVKVKIRQLEKNGGNYKESTITITQNNGALREGRNTLYQFGRKDALPGTDDNLEGTFTKNGGNNMSIQNGIQHPGTLYTHGS
;
A
#
# COMPACT_ATOMS: atom_id res chain seq x y z
N PRO A 1 16.56 7.04 -7.96
CA PRO A 1 15.27 6.52 -7.48
C PRO A 1 15.07 6.75 -5.99
N TYR A 2 13.87 7.13 -5.60
CA TYR A 2 13.48 7.31 -4.20
C TYR A 2 13.50 5.96 -3.46
N ASN A 3 14.28 5.85 -2.39
CA ASN A 3 14.34 4.64 -1.57
C ASN A 3 13.15 4.61 -0.59
N LEU A 4 12.25 3.66 -0.77
CA LEU A 4 11.04 3.53 0.08
C LEU A 4 11.34 3.10 1.51
N ALA A 5 12.52 2.54 1.77
CA ALA A 5 12.97 2.19 3.12
C ALA A 5 13.74 3.33 3.84
N ASN A 6 13.75 4.54 3.25
CA ASN A 6 14.36 5.72 3.83
C ASN A 6 13.34 6.85 3.91
N LYS A 7 13.25 7.53 5.05
CA LYS A 7 12.25 8.58 5.31
C LYS A 7 12.31 9.74 4.30
N THR A 8 13.50 10.06 3.79
CA THR A 8 13.74 11.14 2.84
C THR A 8 14.03 10.64 1.42
N GLY A 9 13.96 9.31 1.20
CA GLY A 9 14.29 8.69 -0.08
C GLY A 9 15.79 8.54 -0.37
N GLY A 10 16.65 8.77 0.64
CA GLY A 10 18.11 8.71 0.55
C GLY A 10 18.69 7.30 0.35
N GLU A 11 20.02 7.22 0.38
CA GLU A 11 20.72 5.95 0.09
C GLU A 11 20.60 4.91 1.22
N GLN A 12 20.54 5.35 2.46
CA GLN A 12 20.52 4.45 3.61
C GLN A 12 19.22 3.69 3.72
N VAL A 13 19.29 2.41 4.07
CA VAL A 13 18.13 1.58 4.42
C VAL A 13 17.86 1.75 5.91
N GLU A 14 16.79 2.46 6.24
CA GLU A 14 16.43 2.75 7.63
C GLU A 14 15.38 1.79 8.15
N ASN A 15 14.24 1.68 7.45
CA ASN A 15 13.12 0.84 7.87
C ASN A 15 12.51 0.15 6.67
N THR A 16 12.49 -1.17 6.69
CA THR A 16 11.86 -1.98 5.65
C THR A 16 10.47 -2.45 6.05
N ALA A 17 9.64 -2.78 5.07
CA ALA A 17 8.27 -3.22 5.28
C ALA A 17 7.81 -4.17 4.16
N ASN A 18 6.65 -4.81 4.34
CA ASN A 18 5.95 -5.54 3.28
C ASN A 18 5.03 -4.64 2.45
N SER A 19 4.67 -3.46 2.97
CA SER A 19 3.78 -2.51 2.31
C SER A 19 4.37 -1.10 2.36
N TYR A 20 4.28 -0.38 1.24
CA TYR A 20 4.77 0.98 1.10
C TYR A 20 3.70 1.89 0.53
N VAL A 21 3.63 3.13 1.02
CA VAL A 21 2.76 4.17 0.48
C VAL A 21 3.44 4.87 -0.67
N ILE A 22 2.74 5.01 -1.78
CA ILE A 22 3.15 5.78 -2.97
C ILE A 22 2.19 6.95 -3.14
N SER A 23 2.70 8.17 -2.99
CA SER A 23 1.88 9.38 -3.05
C SER A 23 2.27 10.35 -4.18
N ALA A 24 3.28 10.02 -4.95
CA ALA A 24 3.79 10.86 -6.03
C ALA A 24 4.28 10.03 -7.22
N PRO A 25 4.29 10.60 -8.46
CA PRO A 25 5.00 9.97 -9.58
C PRO A 25 6.50 10.00 -9.37
N GLY A 26 7.22 9.08 -9.99
CA GLY A 26 8.68 9.08 -9.92
C GLY A 26 9.31 7.71 -10.09
N TYR A 27 10.61 7.68 -9.86
CA TYR A 27 11.40 6.44 -9.84
C TYR A 27 11.62 6.02 -8.40
N TYR A 28 11.28 4.79 -8.10
CA TYR A 28 11.34 4.20 -6.77
C TYR A 28 12.26 2.99 -6.73
N ARG A 29 12.73 2.68 -5.52
CA ARG A 29 13.45 1.44 -5.23
C ARG A 29 13.07 0.91 -3.85
N ILE A 30 13.04 -0.42 -3.75
CA ILE A 30 12.82 -1.18 -2.52
C ILE A 30 14.04 -2.04 -2.27
N PRO A 31 14.68 -1.99 -1.09
CA PRO A 31 15.76 -2.90 -0.78
C PRO A 31 15.28 -4.36 -0.77
N LEU A 32 16.11 -5.26 -1.25
CA LEU A 32 15.82 -6.70 -1.28
C LEU A 32 15.96 -7.30 0.12
N VAL A 33 15.05 -6.92 0.99
CA VAL A 33 14.99 -7.29 2.41
C VAL A 33 13.65 -7.95 2.71
N TYR A 34 13.67 -8.99 3.54
CA TYR A 34 12.45 -9.67 4.01
C TYR A 34 11.64 -8.79 4.97
N GLY A 35 10.47 -8.32 4.52
CA GLY A 35 9.54 -7.57 5.35
C GLY A 35 10.18 -6.43 6.14
N ASN A 36 9.96 -6.40 7.45
CA ASN A 36 10.51 -5.41 8.38
C ASN A 36 11.83 -5.87 9.04
N ALA A 37 12.64 -6.64 8.32
CA ALA A 37 13.88 -7.21 8.86
C ALA A 37 15.02 -6.19 9.02
N ILE A 38 14.86 -4.95 8.56
CA ILE A 38 15.71 -3.80 8.93
C ILE A 38 14.84 -2.77 9.66
N LYS A 39 15.30 -2.33 10.84
CA LYS A 39 14.67 -1.32 11.66
C LYS A 39 15.71 -0.35 12.22
N ASN A 40 15.51 0.96 12.00
CA ASN A 40 16.45 2.01 12.39
C ASN A 40 17.88 1.74 11.89
N GLY A 41 18.03 1.26 10.66
CA GLY A 41 19.31 0.94 10.03
C GLY A 41 19.99 -0.34 10.51
N ASN A 42 19.38 -1.08 11.42
CA ASN A 42 19.94 -2.29 12.00
C ASN A 42 19.09 -3.53 11.69
N THR A 43 19.70 -4.70 11.72
CA THR A 43 19.00 -5.96 11.59
C THR A 43 17.97 -6.12 12.72
N ASN A 44 16.72 -6.38 12.30
CA ASN A 44 15.60 -6.70 13.20
C ASN A 44 15.35 -8.21 13.16
N GLU A 45 16.10 -8.97 13.93
CA GLU A 45 16.01 -10.45 13.91
C GLU A 45 14.62 -10.96 14.28
N SER A 46 13.90 -10.26 15.17
CA SER A 46 12.53 -10.63 15.56
C SER A 46 11.52 -10.63 14.40
N ALA A 47 11.89 -10.06 13.26
CA ALA A 47 11.08 -10.07 12.04
C ALA A 47 11.08 -11.42 11.32
N TYR A 48 12.07 -12.28 11.55
CA TYR A 48 12.21 -13.57 10.87
C TYR A 48 12.73 -14.71 11.75
N LYS A 49 13.13 -14.41 12.98
CA LYS A 49 13.52 -15.41 13.99
C LYS A 49 12.61 -15.33 15.20
N THR A 50 12.30 -16.44 15.80
CA THR A 50 11.66 -16.50 17.12
C THR A 50 12.68 -16.88 18.17
N SER A 51 12.62 -16.22 19.32
CA SER A 51 13.48 -16.54 20.48
C SER A 51 12.91 -17.66 21.35
N ASN A 52 11.65 -18.05 21.11
CA ASN A 52 10.95 -19.01 21.96
C ASN A 52 10.89 -20.38 21.31
N THR A 53 10.99 -21.41 22.15
CA THR A 53 10.81 -22.82 21.79
C THR A 53 9.63 -23.37 22.60
N GLY A 54 8.63 -23.90 21.94
CA GLY A 54 7.45 -24.47 22.61
C GLY A 54 6.39 -24.92 21.61
N THR A 55 5.39 -25.65 22.08
CA THR A 55 4.43 -26.38 21.25
C THR A 55 3.47 -25.48 20.47
N ASN A 56 3.23 -24.24 20.90
CA ASN A 56 2.30 -23.30 20.25
C ASN A 56 2.99 -21.99 19.87
N ILE A 57 4.27 -22.03 19.54
CA ILE A 57 5.07 -20.85 19.22
C ILE A 57 5.33 -20.81 17.73
N LEU A 58 5.24 -19.61 17.14
CA LEU A 58 5.60 -19.37 15.76
C LEU A 58 7.04 -19.84 15.51
N SER A 59 7.23 -20.74 14.56
CA SER A 59 8.54 -21.12 14.09
C SER A 59 9.22 -19.96 13.38
N ASN A 60 10.55 -20.03 13.22
CA ASN A 60 11.29 -19.08 12.39
C ASN A 60 10.68 -19.02 10.98
N PHE A 61 10.68 -17.81 10.38
CA PHE A 61 10.17 -17.64 9.03
C PHE A 61 11.06 -18.37 8.02
N LYS A 62 10.41 -18.92 7.04
CA LYS A 62 11.02 -19.63 5.92
C LYS A 62 10.92 -18.80 4.64
N ASP A 63 11.86 -19.04 3.74
CA ASP A 63 11.87 -18.46 2.41
C ASP A 63 10.94 -19.21 1.43
N HIS A 64 10.96 -18.82 0.17
CA HIS A 64 10.14 -19.39 -0.90
C HIS A 64 10.45 -20.87 -1.23
N ASN A 65 11.50 -21.44 -0.66
CA ASN A 65 11.88 -22.86 -0.77
C ASN A 65 11.77 -23.58 0.59
N GLU A 66 11.04 -22.99 1.54
CA GLU A 66 10.86 -23.51 2.90
C GLU A 66 12.15 -23.67 3.71
N GLN A 67 13.22 -22.97 3.31
CA GLN A 67 14.45 -22.89 4.08
C GLN A 67 14.37 -21.75 5.09
N LEU A 68 14.99 -21.92 6.24
CA LEU A 68 15.04 -20.88 7.26
C LEU A 68 15.75 -19.63 6.71
N ILE A 69 15.17 -18.46 6.98
CA ILE A 69 15.79 -17.17 6.64
C ILE A 69 16.96 -16.95 7.60
N THR A 70 18.18 -16.83 7.05
CA THR A 70 19.44 -16.71 7.83
C THR A 70 20.01 -15.28 7.81
N SER A 71 19.58 -14.44 6.84
CA SER A 71 19.93 -13.02 6.74
C SER A 71 18.68 -12.19 6.44
N PRO A 72 18.58 -10.93 6.91
CA PRO A 72 17.51 -10.03 6.51
C PRO A 72 17.51 -9.76 5.00
N TRP A 73 18.68 -9.89 4.34
CA TRP A 73 18.85 -9.63 2.92
C TRP A 73 18.55 -10.89 2.09
N ILE A 74 17.63 -10.75 1.13
CA ILE A 74 17.26 -11.84 0.20
C ILE A 74 18.48 -12.31 -0.61
N THR A 75 19.39 -11.39 -0.89
CA THR A 75 20.62 -11.64 -1.66
C THR A 75 21.72 -12.36 -0.88
N GLU A 76 21.59 -12.45 0.44
CA GLU A 76 22.61 -13.03 1.33
C GLU A 76 22.14 -14.30 2.01
N THR A 77 20.83 -14.40 2.27
CA THR A 77 20.25 -15.55 2.96
C THR A 77 20.60 -16.84 2.22
N ASN A 78 20.82 -17.91 2.98
CA ASN A 78 21.18 -19.22 2.45
C ASN A 78 22.37 -19.16 1.45
N SER A 79 23.41 -18.41 1.83
CA SER A 79 24.63 -18.22 1.03
C SER A 79 24.35 -17.64 -0.39
N GLY A 80 23.34 -16.79 -0.49
CA GLY A 80 22.98 -16.12 -1.75
C GLY A 80 22.13 -16.98 -2.69
N ALA A 81 21.64 -18.13 -2.24
CA ALA A 81 20.81 -19.01 -3.06
C ALA A 81 19.54 -18.35 -3.59
N ASN A 82 19.04 -17.35 -2.87
CA ASN A 82 17.78 -16.65 -3.20
C ASN A 82 17.97 -15.36 -4.01
N LYS A 83 19.21 -15.05 -4.43
CA LYS A 83 19.51 -13.80 -5.14
C LYS A 83 18.64 -13.66 -6.39
N PRO A 84 17.77 -12.61 -6.45
CA PRO A 84 16.90 -12.40 -7.60
C PRO A 84 17.67 -12.01 -8.86
N ASN A 85 17.17 -12.45 -10.01
CA ASN A 85 17.65 -12.05 -11.33
C ASN A 85 16.56 -11.42 -12.20
N GLY A 86 15.33 -11.25 -11.66
CA GLY A 86 14.21 -10.61 -12.33
C GLY A 86 13.20 -10.02 -11.36
N ALA A 87 12.25 -9.30 -11.92
CA ALA A 87 11.11 -8.74 -11.17
C ALA A 87 9.89 -8.61 -12.08
N LYS A 88 8.69 -8.57 -11.46
CA LYS A 88 7.43 -8.44 -12.19
C LYS A 88 6.34 -7.77 -11.39
N LEU A 89 5.36 -7.21 -12.09
CA LEU A 89 4.05 -6.92 -11.52
C LEU A 89 3.33 -8.27 -11.29
N VAL A 90 2.80 -8.46 -10.09
CA VAL A 90 1.91 -9.60 -9.80
C VAL A 90 0.49 -9.22 -10.16
N TRP A 91 -0.03 -8.16 -9.54
CA TRP A 91 -1.32 -7.57 -9.86
C TRP A 91 -1.36 -6.08 -9.48
N ALA A 92 -2.24 -5.34 -10.12
CA ALA A 92 -2.67 -4.01 -9.70
C ALA A 92 -4.18 -3.92 -9.87
N ASP A 93 -4.88 -3.28 -8.92
CA ASP A 93 -6.33 -3.10 -8.94
C ASP A 93 -6.77 -1.86 -9.73
N GLU A 94 -5.82 -1.19 -10.35
CA GLU A 94 -6.02 -0.10 -11.29
C GLU A 94 -4.90 -0.14 -12.34
N SER A 95 -5.27 -0.10 -13.61
CA SER A 95 -4.31 -0.20 -14.72
C SER A 95 -3.35 0.98 -14.77
N GLY A 96 -2.07 0.68 -14.99
CA GLY A 96 -1.01 1.65 -15.20
C GLY A 96 -0.57 2.39 -13.93
N LEU A 97 -0.80 1.84 -12.73
CA LEU A 97 -0.22 2.37 -11.48
C LEU A 97 1.31 2.29 -11.51
N VAL A 98 1.84 1.23 -12.09
CA VAL A 98 3.27 1.00 -12.28
C VAL A 98 3.55 0.79 -13.75
N GLU A 99 4.61 1.40 -14.27
CA GLU A 99 5.10 1.11 -15.62
C GLU A 99 5.81 -0.26 -15.60
N THR A 100 5.13 -1.29 -16.10
CA THR A 100 5.58 -2.68 -16.00
C THR A 100 6.94 -2.94 -16.65
N SER A 101 7.24 -2.25 -17.76
CA SER A 101 8.54 -2.32 -18.44
C SER A 101 9.71 -1.72 -17.64
N SER A 102 9.40 -0.95 -16.60
CA SER A 102 10.40 -0.33 -15.73
C SER A 102 10.78 -1.18 -14.52
N ILE A 103 10.03 -2.25 -14.26
CA ILE A 103 10.26 -3.11 -13.09
C ILE A 103 11.51 -3.97 -13.32
N GLY A 104 12.46 -3.86 -12.42
CA GLY A 104 13.70 -4.62 -12.50
C GLY A 104 14.37 -4.81 -11.15
N VAL A 105 15.45 -5.55 -11.13
CA VAL A 105 16.30 -5.75 -9.96
C VAL A 105 17.77 -5.50 -10.28
N ASN A 106 18.51 -5.10 -9.29
CA ASN A 106 19.96 -5.16 -9.26
C ASN A 106 20.41 -5.97 -8.02
N ASN A 107 21.68 -5.85 -7.65
CA ASN A 107 22.21 -6.61 -6.52
C ASN A 107 21.61 -6.26 -5.15
N SER A 108 20.94 -5.11 -5.01
CA SER A 108 20.49 -4.62 -3.71
C SER A 108 19.04 -4.18 -3.68
N TYR A 109 18.46 -3.85 -4.84
CA TYR A 109 17.14 -3.21 -4.92
C TYR A 109 16.29 -3.79 -6.05
N LEU A 110 14.99 -3.85 -5.80
CA LEU A 110 13.96 -3.84 -6.83
C LEU A 110 13.64 -2.38 -7.12
N PHE A 111 13.54 -2.01 -8.39
CA PHE A 111 13.21 -0.65 -8.82
C PHE A 111 12.03 -0.66 -9.79
N PHE A 112 11.32 0.46 -9.83
CA PHE A 112 10.17 0.67 -10.70
C PHE A 112 9.88 2.15 -10.90
N ARG A 113 9.06 2.46 -11.91
CA ARG A 113 8.58 3.81 -12.19
C ARG A 113 7.08 3.90 -12.02
N VAL A 114 6.62 5.01 -11.42
CA VAL A 114 5.22 5.43 -11.36
C VAL A 114 5.04 6.57 -12.37
N PRO A 115 4.21 6.41 -13.41
CA PRO A 115 4.02 7.41 -14.46
C PRO A 115 3.40 8.71 -13.91
N LYS A 116 3.80 9.85 -14.49
CA LYS A 116 3.38 11.18 -14.04
C LYS A 116 1.89 11.46 -14.25
N ASP A 117 1.34 10.94 -15.32
CA ASP A 117 -0.04 11.20 -15.80
C ASP A 117 -1.06 10.21 -15.24
N LYS A 118 -0.64 9.25 -14.44
CA LYS A 118 -1.48 8.12 -14.01
C LYS A 118 -1.45 7.84 -12.50
N ILE A 119 -1.14 8.85 -11.68
CA ILE A 119 -1.34 8.69 -10.25
C ILE A 119 -2.83 8.59 -9.97
N LYS A 120 -3.23 7.40 -9.59
CA LYS A 120 -4.58 7.06 -9.17
C LYS A 120 -4.50 6.41 -7.80
N ASN A 121 -5.61 6.46 -7.06
CA ASN A 121 -5.75 5.67 -5.85
C ASN A 121 -5.90 4.18 -6.23
N GLY A 122 -5.15 3.33 -5.57
CA GLY A 122 -5.19 1.90 -5.83
C GLY A 122 -4.07 1.13 -5.16
N ASN A 123 -3.95 -0.13 -5.52
CA ASN A 123 -2.99 -1.05 -4.95
C ASN A 123 -2.30 -1.87 -6.04
N ALA A 124 -1.05 -2.20 -5.81
CA ALA A 124 -0.31 -3.14 -6.63
C ALA A 124 0.56 -4.05 -5.77
N VAL A 125 0.84 -5.25 -6.25
CA VAL A 125 1.85 -6.13 -5.70
C VAL A 125 2.91 -6.35 -6.76
N ILE A 126 4.17 -6.06 -6.41
CA ILE A 126 5.34 -6.33 -7.23
C ILE A 126 6.21 -7.38 -6.57
N ALA A 127 6.93 -8.15 -7.37
CA ALA A 127 7.72 -9.27 -6.87
C ALA A 127 9.12 -9.29 -7.49
N ALA A 128 10.11 -9.67 -6.68
CA ALA A 128 11.42 -10.10 -7.16
C ALA A 128 11.36 -11.60 -7.49
N THR A 129 12.01 -11.99 -8.56
CA THR A 129 12.02 -13.37 -9.03
C THR A 129 13.43 -13.90 -9.23
N LYS A 130 13.61 -15.20 -9.05
CA LYS A 130 14.77 -15.95 -9.48
C LYS A 130 14.33 -17.00 -10.49
N ASP A 131 14.87 -16.94 -11.69
CA ASP A 131 14.51 -17.83 -12.80
C ASP A 131 12.99 -17.93 -13.04
N GLY A 132 12.30 -16.78 -12.89
CA GLY A 132 10.86 -16.66 -13.04
C GLY A 132 10.03 -17.00 -11.79
N VAL A 133 10.59 -17.66 -10.79
CA VAL A 133 9.93 -18.01 -9.52
C VAL A 133 10.00 -16.81 -8.57
N VAL A 134 8.87 -16.46 -7.95
CA VAL A 134 8.82 -15.37 -6.96
C VAL A 134 9.58 -15.76 -5.71
N VAL A 135 10.58 -14.95 -5.33
CA VAL A 135 11.33 -15.11 -4.08
C VAL A 135 10.79 -14.25 -2.94
N TRP A 136 10.25 -13.08 -3.27
CA TRP A 136 9.56 -12.20 -2.34
C TRP A 136 8.71 -11.18 -3.09
N SER A 137 7.75 -10.55 -2.39
CA SER A 137 6.82 -9.57 -2.96
C SER A 137 6.51 -8.47 -1.96
N TRP A 138 6.13 -7.31 -2.48
CA TRP A 138 5.77 -6.12 -1.72
C TRP A 138 4.48 -5.54 -2.23
N HIS A 139 3.67 -5.03 -1.30
CA HIS A 139 2.46 -4.28 -1.57
C HIS A 139 2.79 -2.79 -1.72
N LEU A 140 2.28 -2.16 -2.76
CA LEU A 140 2.33 -0.73 -3.02
C LEU A 140 0.92 -0.16 -2.86
N TRP A 141 0.75 0.76 -1.94
CA TRP A 141 -0.52 1.45 -1.72
C TRP A 141 -0.44 2.87 -2.25
N PHE A 142 -1.14 3.13 -3.35
CA PHE A 142 -1.20 4.42 -4.02
C PHE A 142 -2.28 5.27 -3.39
N THR A 143 -1.88 6.25 -2.59
CA THR A 143 -2.80 7.09 -1.83
C THR A 143 -2.12 8.39 -1.42
N GLU A 144 -2.81 9.22 -0.63
CA GLU A 144 -2.30 10.51 -0.17
C GLU A 144 -1.10 10.34 0.81
N ALA A 145 -0.16 11.28 0.75
CA ALA A 145 1.06 11.24 1.58
C ALA A 145 0.78 11.24 3.10
N ASN A 146 -0.35 11.79 3.52
CA ASN A 146 -0.73 11.92 4.92
C ASN A 146 -1.61 10.75 5.44
N VAL A 147 -1.82 9.71 4.63
CA VAL A 147 -2.70 8.58 5.01
C VAL A 147 -2.26 7.91 6.32
N LEU A 148 -0.96 7.88 6.59
CA LEU A 148 -0.39 7.32 7.82
C LEU A 148 -0.45 8.28 9.03
N LYS A 149 -0.95 9.52 8.85
CA LYS A 149 -1.19 10.41 9.97
C LYS A 149 -2.26 9.82 10.87
N THR A 150 -1.97 9.76 12.15
CA THR A 150 -2.87 9.14 13.11
C THR A 150 -3.69 10.16 13.90
N THR A 151 -4.93 9.80 14.18
CA THR A 151 -5.78 10.46 15.19
C THR A 151 -5.68 9.66 16.49
N LYS A 152 -5.30 10.34 17.57
CA LYS A 152 -5.23 9.75 18.90
C LYS A 152 -6.63 9.74 19.53
N VAL A 153 -7.03 8.59 20.04
CA VAL A 153 -8.25 8.40 20.82
C VAL A 153 -7.89 7.77 22.16
N THR A 154 -8.33 8.39 23.25
CA THR A 154 -8.10 7.84 24.60
C THR A 154 -9.38 7.15 25.06
N ASN A 155 -9.30 5.87 25.45
CA ASN A 155 -10.45 5.11 25.93
C ASN A 155 -10.78 5.44 27.40
N PHE A 156 -11.86 4.84 27.94
CA PHE A 156 -12.30 5.03 29.32
C PHE A 156 -11.28 4.56 30.37
N GLN A 157 -10.38 3.64 30.00
CA GLN A 157 -9.27 3.18 30.85
C GLN A 157 -8.02 4.09 30.76
N LYS A 158 -8.14 5.28 30.13
CA LYS A 158 -7.05 6.22 29.86
C LYS A 158 -5.89 5.66 29.03
N LYS A 159 -6.18 4.64 28.20
CA LYS A 159 -5.22 4.12 27.23
C LYS A 159 -5.38 4.81 25.89
N ASP A 160 -4.27 5.20 25.29
CA ASP A 160 -4.20 5.87 24.01
C ASP A 160 -4.14 4.86 22.86
N TYR A 161 -4.96 5.10 21.84
CA TYR A 161 -4.98 4.38 20.58
C TYR A 161 -4.78 5.37 19.44
N HIS A 162 -4.10 4.93 18.41
CA HIS A 162 -3.80 5.73 17.23
C HIS A 162 -4.41 5.07 16.00
N PHE A 163 -5.28 5.78 15.30
CA PHE A 163 -5.96 5.31 14.10
C PHE A 163 -5.48 6.12 12.90
N THR A 164 -5.13 5.45 11.82
CA THR A 164 -4.87 6.08 10.54
C THR A 164 -6.18 6.58 9.90
N ASN A 165 -6.08 7.52 8.96
CA ASN A 165 -7.27 8.06 8.29
C ASN A 165 -8.01 7.00 7.48
N GLU A 166 -7.28 6.03 6.91
CA GLU A 166 -7.81 4.98 6.07
C GLU A 166 -7.24 3.62 6.50
N ASN A 167 -7.95 2.55 6.24
CA ASN A 167 -7.43 1.20 6.39
C ASN A 167 -6.36 0.92 5.33
N LEU A 168 -5.38 0.07 5.67
CA LEU A 168 -4.33 -0.33 4.75
C LEU A 168 -4.92 -0.89 3.45
N GLY A 169 -4.50 -0.32 2.33
CA GLY A 169 -4.94 -0.74 1.01
C GLY A 169 -6.33 -0.22 0.60
N TRP A 170 -6.88 0.75 1.33
CA TRP A 170 -8.14 1.36 0.93
C TRP A 170 -8.04 1.96 -0.48
N LYS A 171 -8.95 1.56 -1.36
CA LYS A 171 -9.15 2.11 -2.71
C LYS A 171 -10.55 2.67 -2.82
N TYR A 172 -10.66 3.92 -3.25
CA TYR A 172 -11.94 4.51 -3.60
C TYR A 172 -12.45 3.89 -4.90
N THR A 173 -13.64 3.29 -4.87
CA THR A 173 -14.28 2.67 -6.05
C THR A 173 -15.37 3.54 -6.62
N LYS A 174 -15.97 4.41 -5.81
CA LYS A 174 -16.98 5.35 -6.23
C LYS A 174 -16.71 6.71 -5.60
N TRP A 175 -16.69 7.70 -6.44
CA TRP A 175 -16.61 9.09 -6.03
C TRP A 175 -17.84 9.79 -6.58
N GLU A 176 -18.86 9.97 -5.77
CA GLU A 176 -19.98 10.83 -6.13
C GLU A 176 -19.54 12.28 -5.90
N THR A 177 -18.95 12.86 -6.91
CA THR A 177 -18.95 14.31 -7.02
C THR A 177 -20.29 14.74 -7.58
N THR A 178 -20.95 15.66 -6.91
CA THR A 178 -21.85 16.56 -7.59
C THR A 178 -21.12 17.12 -8.83
N THR A 179 -21.88 17.46 -9.88
CA THR A 179 -21.37 17.82 -11.23
C THR A 179 -20.39 19.01 -11.29
N TYR A 180 -19.71 19.37 -10.19
CA TYR A 180 -18.76 20.47 -10.12
C TYR A 180 -17.55 20.12 -9.25
N SER A 181 -16.39 20.50 -9.73
CA SER A 181 -15.08 20.20 -9.10
C SER A 181 -14.72 21.16 -7.94
N ALA A 182 -15.47 22.22 -7.74
CA ALA A 182 -15.23 23.24 -6.72
C ALA A 182 -16.53 23.64 -6.03
N PRO A 183 -16.50 24.16 -4.79
CA PRO A 183 -17.69 24.65 -4.09
C PRO A 183 -18.42 25.70 -4.93
N ARG A 184 -19.73 25.54 -5.04
CA ARG A 184 -20.58 26.54 -5.70
C ARG A 184 -20.92 27.64 -4.69
N LYS A 185 -20.78 28.88 -5.16
CA LYS A 185 -21.13 30.06 -4.37
C LYS A 185 -22.22 30.83 -5.06
N VAL A 186 -23.32 31.07 -4.36
CA VAL A 186 -24.40 31.94 -4.80
C VAL A 186 -24.41 33.16 -3.86
N LYS A 187 -24.35 34.33 -4.48
CA LYS A 187 -24.50 35.60 -3.74
C LYS A 187 -25.94 36.06 -3.93
N VAL A 188 -26.64 36.18 -2.83
CA VAL A 188 -27.98 36.75 -2.79
C VAL A 188 -27.87 38.16 -2.26
N LYS A 189 -28.20 39.12 -3.12
CA LYS A 189 -28.26 40.53 -2.74
C LYS A 189 -29.68 40.89 -2.32
N ILE A 190 -29.83 41.30 -1.10
CA ILE A 190 -31.12 41.76 -0.53
C ILE A 190 -31.06 43.28 -0.44
N ARG A 191 -32.04 43.92 -1.01
CA ARG A 191 -32.17 45.37 -0.99
C ARG A 191 -33.49 45.74 -0.37
N GLN A 192 -33.42 46.60 0.64
CA GLN A 192 -34.63 47.19 1.25
C GLN A 192 -35.09 48.37 0.39
N LEU A 193 -36.36 48.36 0.03
CA LEU A 193 -37.00 49.49 -0.63
C LEU A 193 -37.61 50.39 0.46
N GLU A 194 -36.99 51.54 0.67
CA GLU A 194 -37.61 52.57 1.52
C GLU A 194 -38.66 53.36 0.73
N LYS A 195 -39.80 53.56 1.37
CA LYS A 195 -40.78 54.54 0.86
C LYS A 195 -40.18 55.93 1.02
N ASN A 196 -40.31 56.80 0.02
CA ASN A 196 -39.96 58.22 0.02
C ASN A 196 -38.46 58.54 -0.23
N GLY A 197 -37.82 57.87 -1.14
CA GLY A 197 -36.53 58.32 -1.67
C GLY A 197 -35.35 58.24 -0.74
N GLY A 198 -35.43 57.49 0.35
CA GLY A 198 -34.32 57.27 1.28
C GLY A 198 -33.23 56.35 0.75
N ASN A 199 -32.11 56.32 1.42
CA ASN A 199 -30.99 55.43 1.11
C ASN A 199 -31.34 53.98 1.26
N TYR A 200 -31.09 53.19 0.23
CA TYR A 200 -31.31 51.75 0.28
C TYR A 200 -30.27 51.07 1.17
N LYS A 201 -30.73 50.24 2.07
CA LYS A 201 -29.89 49.27 2.77
C LYS A 201 -29.79 48.03 1.95
N GLU A 202 -28.58 47.62 1.66
CA GLU A 202 -28.26 46.39 0.93
C GLU A 202 -27.44 45.46 1.81
N SER A 203 -27.73 44.18 1.71
CA SER A 203 -26.94 43.13 2.35
C SER A 203 -26.69 42.01 1.33
N THR A 204 -25.53 41.42 1.38
CA THR A 204 -25.17 40.29 0.52
C THR A 204 -24.95 39.07 1.41
N ILE A 205 -25.71 38.02 1.15
CA ILE A 205 -25.54 36.72 1.79
C ILE A 205 -24.83 35.83 0.76
N THR A 206 -23.73 35.20 1.17
CA THR A 206 -23.08 34.20 0.38
C THR A 206 -23.45 32.81 0.86
N ILE A 207 -24.13 32.04 0.01
CA ILE A 207 -24.45 30.64 0.25
C ILE A 207 -23.40 29.82 -0.43
N THR A 208 -22.68 29.00 0.32
CA THR A 208 -21.68 28.08 -0.22
C THR A 208 -22.23 26.66 -0.16
N GLN A 209 -22.39 26.04 -1.33
CA GLN A 209 -22.66 24.62 -1.44
C GLN A 209 -21.33 23.91 -1.68
N ASN A 210 -20.88 23.17 -0.70
CA ASN A 210 -19.68 22.33 -0.84
C ASN A 210 -19.99 21.12 -1.70
N ASN A 211 -18.94 20.56 -2.32
CA ASN A 211 -19.06 19.31 -3.04
C ASN A 211 -19.59 18.24 -2.07
N GLY A 212 -20.62 17.54 -2.48
CA GLY A 212 -20.99 16.31 -1.82
C GLY A 212 -19.88 15.28 -2.08
N ALA A 213 -19.37 14.63 -1.06
CA ALA A 213 -18.43 13.53 -1.19
C ALA A 213 -19.06 12.29 -0.57
N LEU A 214 -19.69 11.47 -1.39
CA LEU A 214 -19.91 10.08 -1.01
C LEU A 214 -18.65 9.31 -1.44
N ARG A 215 -17.97 8.72 -0.47
CA ARG A 215 -16.77 7.93 -0.71
C ARG A 215 -17.12 6.47 -0.46
N GLU A 216 -17.23 5.71 -1.52
CA GLU A 216 -17.27 4.26 -1.43
C GLU A 216 -15.92 3.70 -1.81
N GLY A 217 -15.52 2.63 -1.18
CA GLY A 217 -14.25 2.00 -1.49
C GLY A 217 -14.19 0.56 -1.04
N ARG A 218 -13.06 -0.05 -1.34
CA ARG A 218 -12.74 -1.42 -0.95
C ARG A 218 -11.34 -1.49 -0.41
N ASN A 219 -11.14 -2.33 0.60
CA ASN A 219 -9.81 -2.66 1.09
C ASN A 219 -9.22 -3.80 0.28
N THR A 220 -7.89 -3.87 0.28
CA THR A 220 -7.20 -5.13 0.01
C THR A 220 -7.62 -6.18 1.02
N LEU A 221 -7.62 -7.43 0.57
CA LEU A 221 -7.86 -8.59 1.42
C LEU A 221 -6.54 -9.20 1.85
N TYR A 222 -6.49 -9.73 3.05
CA TYR A 222 -5.35 -10.47 3.58
C TYR A 222 -5.81 -11.82 4.06
N GLN A 223 -5.22 -12.86 3.53
CA GLN A 223 -5.49 -14.21 3.97
C GLN A 223 -4.69 -14.49 5.26
N PHE A 224 -5.33 -15.12 6.24
CA PHE A 224 -4.67 -15.49 7.49
C PHE A 224 -3.37 -16.28 7.22
N GLY A 225 -2.32 -15.94 7.94
CA GLY A 225 -1.00 -16.58 7.78
C GLY A 225 -0.18 -16.10 6.58
N ARG A 226 -0.67 -15.12 5.79
CA ARG A 226 0.03 -14.57 4.62
C ARG A 226 0.36 -13.10 4.80
N LYS A 227 1.48 -12.68 4.19
CA LYS A 227 1.93 -11.28 4.17
C LYS A 227 1.35 -10.45 3.02
N ASP A 228 0.88 -11.11 1.95
CA ASP A 228 0.54 -10.45 0.70
C ASP A 228 -0.88 -9.92 0.70
N ALA A 229 -1.03 -8.72 0.18
CA ALA A 229 -2.32 -8.15 -0.14
C ALA A 229 -2.92 -8.83 -1.37
N LEU A 230 -4.23 -9.06 -1.35
CA LEU A 230 -5.02 -9.53 -2.47
C LEU A 230 -6.01 -8.43 -2.89
N PRO A 231 -6.40 -8.33 -4.18
CA PRO A 231 -7.32 -7.29 -4.63
C PRO A 231 -8.68 -7.37 -3.91
N GLY A 232 -9.16 -6.25 -3.42
CA GLY A 232 -10.52 -6.12 -2.87
C GLY A 232 -11.59 -5.97 -3.95
N THR A 233 -11.17 -5.69 -5.18
CA THR A 233 -12.00 -5.62 -6.39
C THR A 233 -11.17 -6.09 -7.57
N ASP A 234 -11.81 -6.70 -8.55
CA ASP A 234 -11.20 -7.16 -9.80
C ASP A 234 -11.59 -6.28 -11.02
N ASP A 235 -12.31 -5.21 -10.76
CA ASP A 235 -12.58 -4.20 -11.79
C ASP A 235 -11.27 -3.50 -12.18
N ASN A 236 -10.95 -3.46 -13.48
CA ASN A 236 -9.72 -2.87 -14.03
C ASN A 236 -8.40 -3.52 -13.55
N LEU A 237 -8.42 -4.79 -13.20
CA LEU A 237 -7.26 -5.53 -12.74
C LEU A 237 -6.21 -5.64 -13.86
N GLU A 238 -4.96 -5.27 -13.54
CA GLU A 238 -3.77 -5.55 -14.34
C GLU A 238 -2.97 -6.67 -13.67
N GLY A 239 -2.38 -7.57 -14.47
CA GLY A 239 -1.67 -8.75 -13.96
C GLY A 239 -2.61 -9.92 -13.67
N THR A 240 -2.26 -10.76 -12.70
CA THR A 240 -2.98 -12.01 -12.43
C THR A 240 -3.41 -12.11 -10.97
N PHE A 241 -4.71 -12.33 -10.78
CA PHE A 241 -5.29 -12.71 -9.50
C PHE A 241 -6.09 -14.00 -9.65
N THR A 242 -5.70 -15.01 -8.90
CA THR A 242 -6.38 -16.31 -8.88
C THR A 242 -7.26 -16.40 -7.64
N LYS A 243 -8.59 -16.37 -7.83
CA LYS A 243 -9.59 -16.39 -6.73
C LYS A 243 -9.75 -17.74 -6.07
N ASN A 244 -9.32 -18.80 -6.72
CA ASN A 244 -9.45 -20.17 -6.21
C ASN A 244 -8.18 -20.96 -6.51
N GLY A 245 -7.23 -20.91 -5.61
CA GLY A 245 -5.97 -21.67 -5.67
C GLY A 245 -6.09 -23.08 -5.12
N GLY A 246 -7.31 -23.52 -4.72
CA GLY A 246 -7.53 -24.84 -4.12
C GLY A 246 -7.02 -24.94 -2.68
N ASN A 247 -6.69 -26.16 -2.27
CA ASN A 247 -6.37 -26.52 -0.89
C ASN A 247 -4.86 -26.57 -0.60
N ASN A 248 -4.05 -26.03 -1.47
CA ASN A 248 -2.58 -26.22 -1.44
C ASN A 248 -1.85 -25.01 -0.82
N MET A 249 -2.44 -24.36 0.17
CA MET A 249 -1.72 -23.29 0.88
C MET A 249 -0.57 -23.91 1.68
N SER A 250 0.64 -23.44 1.39
CA SER A 250 1.88 -23.73 2.12
C SER A 250 2.70 -22.46 2.24
N ILE A 251 3.77 -22.47 3.01
CA ILE A 251 4.71 -21.33 3.06
C ILE A 251 5.27 -21.08 1.66
N GLN A 252 5.71 -22.14 0.98
CA GLN A 252 6.23 -22.06 -0.37
C GLN A 252 5.20 -21.45 -1.34
N ASN A 253 4.02 -22.04 -1.44
CA ASN A 253 2.97 -21.56 -2.34
C ASN A 253 2.51 -20.14 -1.99
N GLY A 254 2.42 -19.81 -0.70
CA GLY A 254 2.06 -18.47 -0.24
C GLY A 254 3.05 -17.41 -0.70
N ILE A 255 4.35 -17.71 -0.72
CA ILE A 255 5.39 -16.77 -1.16
C ILE A 255 5.51 -16.77 -2.69
N GLN A 256 5.52 -17.94 -3.33
CA GLN A 256 5.72 -18.06 -4.77
C GLN A 256 4.53 -17.59 -5.60
N HIS A 257 3.31 -17.59 -5.01
CA HIS A 257 2.06 -17.20 -5.66
C HIS A 257 1.33 -16.08 -4.89
N PRO A 258 1.92 -14.88 -4.79
CA PRO A 258 1.36 -13.77 -4.00
C PRO A 258 0.00 -13.27 -4.52
N GLY A 259 -0.34 -13.52 -5.79
CA GLY A 259 -1.62 -13.16 -6.40
C GLY A 259 -2.67 -14.28 -6.35
N THR A 260 -2.51 -15.30 -5.51
CA THR A 260 -3.45 -16.43 -5.42
C THR A 260 -4.13 -16.47 -4.06
N LEU A 261 -5.45 -16.54 -4.04
CA LEU A 261 -6.26 -16.82 -2.85
C LEU A 261 -6.48 -18.34 -2.76
N TYR A 262 -6.09 -18.93 -1.64
CA TYR A 262 -6.33 -20.35 -1.36
C TYR A 262 -7.60 -20.50 -0.55
N THR A 263 -8.49 -21.40 -0.96
CA THR A 263 -9.81 -21.59 -0.32
C THR A 263 -9.73 -22.40 0.95
N HIS A 264 -8.73 -23.24 1.07
CA HIS A 264 -8.45 -24.03 2.27
C HIS A 264 -6.95 -24.00 2.55
N GLY A 265 -6.60 -23.81 3.81
CA GLY A 265 -5.24 -23.94 4.31
C GLY A 265 -5.15 -25.16 5.22
N SER A 266 -4.06 -25.89 5.13
CA SER A 266 -3.70 -26.90 6.12
C SER A 266 -2.82 -26.31 7.21
#